data_df0ddd7f30996b3968bbd8c7d9cdd22a
#
_entry.id   df0ddd7f30996b3968bbd8c7d9cdd22a
#
_cell.length_a   1.000
_cell.length_b   1.000
_cell.length_c   1.000
_cell.angle_alpha   90.00
_cell.angle_beta   90.00
_cell.angle_gamma   90.00
#
_symmetry.space_group_name_H-M   'P 1'
#
loop_
_entity.id
_entity.type
_entity.pdbx_description
1 polymer ?
#
loop_
_entity_poly.entity_id
_entity_poly.type
_entity_poly.pdbx_seq_one_letter_code
_entity_poly.pdbx_strand_id
1 'polypeptide(L)'
;EECLLEEIMSKLELAKEDGTLDLLQNEFTEKVKARVLRPVPVPNLTKATINRSWTYNPTFTQETDIVDDKGRVIVAAGTSINALAKLKWGEPLILIDGDDQEQVEWASGKTGKIVLTNGAPMLLAKQLKRPVFFDQGGILCRRFKIEATPAVIEQDGLLLKVSEVSI
;
A
#
# COMPACT_ATOMS: atom_id res chain seq x y z
N GLU A 1 27.29 12.91 35.56
CA GLU A 1 26.42 12.72 34.37
C GLU A 1 25.17 12.00 34.86
N GLU A 2 24.03 12.69 34.93
CA GLU A 2 22.75 12.01 35.16
C GLU A 2 22.51 11.01 34.03
N CYS A 3 22.16 9.79 34.39
CA CYS A 3 21.88 8.77 33.41
C CYS A 3 20.61 9.19 32.64
N LEU A 4 20.69 9.26 31.31
CA LEU A 4 19.56 9.60 30.43
C LEU A 4 18.28 8.83 30.80
N LEU A 5 18.44 7.62 31.29
CA LEU A 5 17.35 6.74 31.73
C LEU A 5 16.65 7.28 32.99
N GLU A 6 17.42 7.81 33.97
CA GLU A 6 16.89 8.42 35.18
C GLU A 6 16.13 9.72 34.88
N GLU A 7 16.65 10.52 33.96
CA GLU A 7 15.97 11.74 33.50
C GLU A 7 14.63 11.42 32.79
N ILE A 8 14.62 10.39 31.92
CA ILE A 8 13.39 9.95 31.25
C ILE A 8 12.38 9.42 32.27
N MET A 9 12.81 8.60 33.23
CA MET A 9 11.92 8.06 34.27
C MET A 9 11.34 9.14 35.14
N SER A 10 12.14 10.10 35.59
CA SER A 10 11.68 11.25 36.39
C SER A 10 10.64 12.09 35.63
N LYS A 11 10.86 12.36 34.34
CA LYS A 11 9.90 13.09 33.51
C LYS A 11 8.59 12.31 33.30
N LEU A 12 8.66 10.98 33.17
CA LEU A 12 7.48 10.12 33.06
C LEU A 12 6.67 10.07 34.37
N GLU A 13 7.33 10.02 35.54
CA GLU A 13 6.66 10.06 36.84
C GLU A 13 5.93 11.39 37.06
N LEU A 14 6.58 12.50 36.77
CA LEU A 14 5.95 13.84 36.85
C LEU A 14 4.75 13.94 35.90
N ALA A 15 4.89 13.46 34.65
CA ALA A 15 3.79 13.48 33.67
C ALA A 15 2.63 12.54 34.06
N LYS A 16 2.89 11.53 34.87
CA LYS A 16 1.85 10.67 35.44
C LYS A 16 1.13 11.32 36.59
N GLU A 17 1.85 12.01 37.48
CA GLU A 17 1.28 12.68 38.64
C GLU A 17 0.42 13.89 38.27
N ASP A 18 0.81 14.66 37.26
CA ASP A 18 0.08 15.85 36.79
C ASP A 18 -1.02 15.54 35.74
N GLY A 19 -1.20 14.26 35.39
CA GLY A 19 -2.20 13.80 34.40
C GLY A 19 -1.85 14.07 32.96
N THR A 20 -0.67 14.63 32.65
CA THR A 20 -0.20 14.89 31.27
C THR A 20 -0.03 13.59 30.48
N LEU A 21 0.38 12.50 31.15
CA LEU A 21 0.55 11.19 30.51
C LEU A 21 -0.78 10.64 29.97
N ASP A 22 -1.85 10.75 30.72
CA ASP A 22 -3.19 10.29 30.31
C ASP A 22 -3.73 11.12 29.14
N LEU A 23 -3.48 12.42 29.15
CA LEU A 23 -3.83 13.30 28.02
C LEU A 23 -3.08 12.91 26.76
N LEU A 24 -1.76 12.69 26.85
CA LEU A 24 -0.93 12.26 25.73
C LEU A 24 -1.34 10.89 25.19
N GLN A 25 -1.68 9.95 26.07
CA GLN A 25 -2.17 8.61 25.66
C GLN A 25 -3.51 8.72 24.93
N ASN A 26 -4.43 9.54 25.43
CA ASN A 26 -5.72 9.77 24.78
C ASN A 26 -5.55 10.43 23.42
N GLU A 27 -4.74 11.49 23.31
CA GLU A 27 -4.43 12.14 22.05
C GLU A 27 -3.79 11.17 21.04
N PHE A 28 -2.82 10.37 21.51
CA PHE A 28 -2.18 9.36 20.67
C PHE A 28 -3.19 8.32 20.18
N THR A 29 -4.06 7.84 21.08
CA THR A 29 -5.09 6.85 20.73
C THR A 29 -6.04 7.41 19.67
N GLU A 30 -6.51 8.64 19.83
CA GLU A 30 -7.40 9.27 18.85
C GLU A 30 -6.70 9.53 17.50
N LYS A 31 -5.44 9.97 17.53
CA LYS A 31 -4.63 10.12 16.29
C LYS A 31 -4.41 8.79 15.57
N VAL A 32 -4.14 7.71 16.32
CA VAL A 32 -3.99 6.36 15.74
C VAL A 32 -5.31 5.87 15.16
N LYS A 33 -6.42 5.99 15.89
CA LYS A 33 -7.75 5.63 15.38
C LYS A 33 -8.09 6.38 14.11
N ALA A 34 -7.88 7.69 14.10
CA ALA A 34 -8.14 8.52 12.92
C ALA A 34 -7.33 8.07 11.70
N ARG A 35 -6.04 7.76 11.88
CA ARG A 35 -5.17 7.26 10.81
C ARG A 35 -5.53 5.85 10.32
N VAL A 36 -5.99 4.98 11.21
CA VAL A 36 -6.45 3.63 10.85
C VAL A 36 -7.75 3.69 10.06
N LEU A 37 -8.68 4.55 10.49
CA LEU A 37 -9.96 4.72 9.81
C LEU A 37 -9.80 5.42 8.47
N ARG A 38 -8.90 6.39 8.39
CA ARG A 38 -8.65 7.19 7.20
C ARG A 38 -7.13 7.39 7.00
N PRO A 39 -6.46 6.46 6.30
CA PRO A 39 -5.03 6.57 6.02
C PRO A 39 -4.70 7.82 5.20
N VAL A 40 -3.43 8.22 5.24
CA VAL A 40 -2.93 9.37 4.45
C VAL A 40 -3.08 9.06 2.96
N PRO A 41 -3.72 9.94 2.17
CA PRO A 41 -3.87 9.74 0.72
C PRO A 41 -2.54 9.59 0.00
N VAL A 42 -2.55 8.81 -1.07
CA VAL A 42 -1.40 8.72 -1.98
C VAL A 42 -1.25 10.06 -2.69
N PRO A 43 -0.09 10.72 -2.57
CA PRO A 43 0.10 12.04 -3.18
C PRO A 43 0.23 11.97 -4.70
N ASN A 44 -0.03 13.09 -5.37
CA ASN A 44 0.20 13.32 -6.80
C ASN A 44 -0.60 12.39 -7.73
N LEU A 45 -1.73 11.89 -7.30
CA LEU A 45 -2.68 11.18 -8.16
C LEU A 45 -3.79 12.12 -8.63
N THR A 46 -4.22 11.92 -9.86
CA THR A 46 -5.34 12.68 -10.47
C THR A 46 -6.46 11.72 -10.88
N LYS A 47 -7.64 12.26 -11.23
CA LYS A 47 -8.69 11.48 -11.88
C LYS A 47 -8.29 11.24 -13.34
N ALA A 48 -8.42 10.00 -13.81
CA ALA A 48 -8.12 9.66 -15.20
C ALA A 48 -9.13 10.32 -16.16
N THR A 49 -8.63 11.14 -17.06
CA THR A 49 -9.42 11.81 -18.10
C THR A 49 -9.29 11.17 -19.47
N ILE A 50 -8.28 10.31 -19.63
CA ILE A 50 -8.01 9.54 -20.84
C ILE A 50 -7.63 8.10 -20.47
N ASN A 51 -7.92 7.17 -21.36
CA ASN A 51 -7.46 5.78 -21.19
C ASN A 51 -5.98 5.69 -21.54
N ARG A 52 -5.18 5.14 -20.62
CA ARG A 52 -3.75 4.89 -20.80
C ARG A 52 -3.44 3.46 -20.36
N SER A 53 -2.62 2.72 -21.10
CA SER A 53 -2.20 1.38 -20.67
C SER A 53 -0.75 1.10 -21.04
N TRP A 54 -0.09 0.29 -20.21
CA TRP A 54 1.28 -0.18 -20.41
C TRP A 54 1.48 -1.53 -19.74
N THR A 55 2.62 -2.15 -20.03
CA THR A 55 2.99 -3.41 -19.40
C THR A 55 4.08 -3.23 -18.36
N TYR A 56 4.00 -4.02 -17.30
CA TYR A 56 5.02 -4.12 -16.27
C TYR A 56 5.61 -5.53 -16.28
N ASN A 57 6.94 -5.64 -16.39
CA ASN A 57 7.65 -6.91 -16.32
C ASN A 57 8.07 -7.20 -14.87
N PRO A 58 7.50 -8.21 -14.20
CA PRO A 58 7.85 -8.58 -12.84
C PRO A 58 9.10 -9.47 -12.73
N THR A 59 9.82 -9.69 -13.81
CA THR A 59 11.06 -10.46 -13.80
C THR A 59 12.09 -9.78 -12.91
N PHE A 60 12.57 -10.52 -11.93
CA PHE A 60 13.67 -10.10 -11.06
C PHE A 60 14.96 -10.79 -11.55
N THR A 61 16.03 -10.04 -11.67
CA THR A 61 17.37 -10.55 -11.98
C THR A 61 18.27 -10.30 -10.76
N GLN A 62 18.90 -11.37 -10.29
CA GLN A 62 19.83 -11.29 -9.17
C GLN A 62 21.11 -10.57 -9.61
N GLU A 63 21.48 -9.49 -8.92
CA GLU A 63 22.64 -8.66 -9.31
C GLU A 63 23.97 -9.23 -8.80
N THR A 64 23.95 -9.90 -7.64
CA THR A 64 25.14 -10.45 -6.98
C THR A 64 24.92 -11.91 -6.63
N ASP A 65 26.01 -12.69 -6.48
CA ASP A 65 25.91 -14.06 -6.01
C ASP A 65 25.34 -14.11 -4.57
N ILE A 66 24.37 -14.99 -4.34
CA ILE A 66 23.93 -15.37 -3.02
C ILE A 66 24.73 -16.57 -2.60
N VAL A 67 25.52 -16.46 -1.53
CA VAL A 67 26.37 -17.53 -1.01
C VAL A 67 25.86 -18.02 0.35
N ASP A 68 26.13 -19.29 0.65
CA ASP A 68 25.90 -19.84 2.00
C ASP A 68 27.02 -19.43 2.99
N ASP A 69 26.89 -19.86 4.23
CA ASP A 69 27.87 -19.63 5.31
C ASP A 69 29.25 -20.22 5.03
N LYS A 70 29.37 -21.13 4.04
CA LYS A 70 30.61 -21.76 3.59
C LYS A 70 31.17 -21.16 2.30
N GLY A 71 30.57 -20.08 1.80
CA GLY A 71 31.00 -19.40 0.59
C GLY A 71 30.57 -20.10 -0.72
N ARG A 72 29.67 -21.12 -0.67
CA ARG A 72 29.17 -21.77 -1.90
C ARG A 72 28.04 -20.94 -2.49
N VAL A 73 28.10 -20.71 -3.80
CA VAL A 73 27.05 -19.97 -4.52
C VAL A 73 25.76 -20.80 -4.55
N ILE A 74 24.70 -20.26 -3.95
CA ILE A 74 23.35 -20.83 -3.97
C ILE A 74 22.56 -20.29 -5.17
N VAL A 75 22.68 -18.98 -5.45
CA VAL A 75 22.08 -18.33 -6.60
C VAL A 75 23.14 -17.45 -7.25
N ALA A 76 23.47 -17.71 -8.48
CA ALA A 76 24.46 -16.94 -9.24
C ALA A 76 23.91 -15.57 -9.69
N ALA A 77 24.79 -14.58 -9.73
CA ALA A 77 24.51 -13.30 -10.38
C ALA A 77 24.02 -13.54 -11.85
N GLY A 78 23.07 -12.72 -12.30
CA GLY A 78 22.44 -12.89 -13.61
C GLY A 78 21.29 -13.90 -13.65
N THR A 79 21.03 -14.65 -12.55
CA THR A 79 19.85 -15.53 -12.48
C THR A 79 18.58 -14.70 -12.52
N SER A 80 17.72 -14.97 -13.49
CA SER A 80 16.44 -14.26 -13.68
C SER A 80 15.27 -15.16 -13.32
N ILE A 81 14.35 -14.62 -12.51
CA ILE A 81 13.14 -15.32 -12.08
C ILE A 81 11.92 -14.45 -12.35
N ASN A 82 10.95 -15.02 -13.06
CA ASN A 82 9.62 -14.43 -13.19
C ASN A 82 8.62 -15.27 -12.40
N ALA A 83 8.04 -14.67 -11.36
CA ALA A 83 7.08 -15.37 -10.50
C ALA A 83 5.83 -15.83 -11.28
N LEU A 84 5.41 -15.09 -12.31
CA LEU A 84 4.25 -15.43 -13.13
C LEU A 84 4.43 -16.67 -14.01
N ALA A 85 5.68 -17.15 -14.18
CA ALA A 85 5.94 -18.42 -14.84
C ALA A 85 5.47 -19.64 -14.01
N LYS A 86 5.34 -19.49 -12.71
CA LYS A 86 4.97 -20.57 -11.77
C LYS A 86 3.69 -20.28 -10.98
N LEU A 87 3.37 -19.02 -10.75
CA LEU A 87 2.25 -18.57 -9.94
C LEU A 87 1.35 -17.64 -10.76
N LYS A 88 0.04 -17.79 -10.62
CA LYS A 88 -0.92 -16.85 -11.19
C LYS A 88 -1.00 -15.60 -10.31
N TRP A 89 -1.18 -14.43 -10.92
CA TRP A 89 -1.43 -13.18 -10.23
C TRP A 89 -2.69 -13.22 -9.36
N GLY A 90 -3.70 -13.92 -9.86
CA GLY A 90 -5.01 -14.01 -9.21
C GLY A 90 -5.98 -12.97 -9.77
N GLU A 91 -6.80 -12.41 -8.87
CA GLU A 91 -7.77 -11.38 -9.25
C GLU A 91 -7.07 -10.05 -9.59
N PRO A 92 -7.62 -9.28 -10.53
CA PRO A 92 -7.12 -7.93 -10.83
C PRO A 92 -7.10 -7.04 -9.57
N LEU A 93 -6.13 -6.14 -9.49
CA LEU A 93 -6.14 -5.04 -8.54
C LEU A 93 -6.83 -3.83 -9.19
N ILE A 94 -7.78 -3.24 -8.48
CA ILE A 94 -8.56 -2.08 -8.92
C ILE A 94 -8.24 -0.95 -7.95
N LEU A 95 -7.43 0.01 -8.41
CA LEU A 95 -7.05 1.18 -7.63
C LEU A 95 -8.04 2.30 -7.89
N ILE A 96 -8.59 2.88 -6.84
CA ILE A 96 -9.58 3.97 -6.92
C ILE A 96 -9.35 5.01 -5.83
N ASP A 97 -9.86 6.20 -6.06
CA ASP A 97 -10.12 7.17 -5.01
C ASP A 97 -11.45 6.80 -4.33
N GLY A 98 -11.39 6.45 -3.04
CA GLY A 98 -12.57 6.05 -2.28
C GLY A 98 -13.49 7.22 -1.88
N ASP A 99 -13.09 8.47 -2.11
CA ASP A 99 -13.92 9.66 -1.92
C ASP A 99 -14.61 10.11 -3.23
N ASP A 100 -14.18 9.57 -4.38
CA ASP A 100 -14.83 9.79 -5.66
C ASP A 100 -15.95 8.76 -5.85
N GLN A 101 -17.19 9.21 -5.74
CA GLN A 101 -18.39 8.36 -5.83
C GLN A 101 -18.49 7.63 -7.17
N GLU A 102 -18.09 8.27 -8.29
CA GLU A 102 -18.12 7.66 -9.62
C GLU A 102 -17.14 6.49 -9.72
N GLN A 103 -15.93 6.66 -9.15
CA GLN A 103 -14.93 5.57 -9.10
C GLN A 103 -15.40 4.40 -8.22
N VAL A 104 -16.03 4.69 -7.08
CA VAL A 104 -16.59 3.68 -6.18
C VAL A 104 -17.70 2.90 -6.88
N GLU A 105 -18.63 3.57 -7.54
CA GLU A 105 -19.70 2.92 -8.28
C GLU A 105 -19.17 2.07 -9.44
N TRP A 106 -18.23 2.61 -10.21
CA TRP A 106 -17.58 1.88 -11.29
C TRP A 106 -16.85 0.62 -10.80
N ALA A 107 -16.14 0.70 -9.67
CA ALA A 107 -15.40 -0.43 -9.10
C ALA A 107 -16.31 -1.47 -8.44
N SER A 108 -17.48 -1.06 -7.92
CA SER A 108 -18.39 -1.95 -7.20
C SER A 108 -18.90 -3.11 -8.08
N GLY A 109 -19.12 -2.84 -9.37
CA GLY A 109 -19.58 -3.83 -10.36
C GLY A 109 -18.46 -4.72 -10.94
N LYS A 110 -17.21 -4.54 -10.51
CA LYS A 110 -16.08 -5.29 -11.09
C LYS A 110 -15.58 -6.40 -10.18
N THR A 111 -15.16 -7.50 -10.78
CA THR A 111 -14.43 -8.56 -10.08
C THR A 111 -12.98 -8.14 -9.93
N GLY A 112 -12.43 -8.27 -8.72
CA GLY A 112 -11.05 -7.91 -8.40
C GLY A 112 -10.91 -7.43 -6.96
N LYS A 113 -9.70 -7.12 -6.55
CA LYS A 113 -9.40 -6.56 -5.22
C LYS A 113 -9.39 -5.04 -5.29
N ILE A 114 -10.30 -4.39 -4.57
CA ILE A 114 -10.35 -2.93 -4.50
C ILE A 114 -9.25 -2.45 -3.56
N VAL A 115 -8.44 -1.52 -4.06
CA VAL A 115 -7.36 -0.86 -3.33
C VAL A 115 -7.59 0.65 -3.40
N LEU A 116 -7.76 1.28 -2.25
CA LEU A 116 -7.94 2.72 -2.18
C LEU A 116 -6.60 3.45 -2.22
N THR A 117 -6.56 4.55 -2.93
CA THR A 117 -5.48 5.53 -2.91
C THR A 117 -5.82 6.72 -2.01
N ASN A 118 -7.10 6.91 -1.71
CA ASN A 118 -7.66 7.90 -0.81
C ASN A 118 -8.96 7.34 -0.20
N GLY A 119 -9.43 7.90 0.92
CA GLY A 119 -10.70 7.55 1.54
C GLY A 119 -10.58 6.65 2.77
N ALA A 120 -11.69 6.02 3.14
CA ALA A 120 -11.85 5.24 4.36
C ALA A 120 -12.10 3.75 4.05
N PRO A 121 -11.07 2.89 4.00
CA PRO A 121 -11.19 1.51 3.53
C PRO A 121 -12.15 0.67 4.37
N MET A 122 -12.17 0.84 5.69
CA MET A 122 -13.05 0.09 6.57
C MET A 122 -14.53 0.45 6.40
N LEU A 123 -14.84 1.72 6.12
CA LEU A 123 -16.20 2.16 5.85
C LEU A 123 -16.67 1.63 4.50
N LEU A 124 -15.83 1.77 3.47
CA LEU A 124 -16.16 1.29 2.13
C LEU A 124 -16.31 -0.24 2.08
N ALA A 125 -15.48 -0.99 2.83
CA ALA A 125 -15.61 -2.44 2.94
C ALA A 125 -16.97 -2.86 3.53
N LYS A 126 -17.48 -2.13 4.53
CA LYS A 126 -18.82 -2.36 5.10
C LYS A 126 -19.92 -2.04 4.08
N GLN A 127 -19.79 -0.94 3.36
CA GLN A 127 -20.76 -0.50 2.34
C GLN A 127 -20.83 -1.51 1.19
N LEU A 128 -19.70 -1.92 0.65
CA LEU A 128 -19.61 -2.84 -0.49
C LEU A 128 -19.73 -4.32 -0.10
N LYS A 129 -19.74 -4.65 1.19
CA LYS A 129 -19.78 -6.02 1.74
C LYS A 129 -18.68 -6.93 1.17
N ARG A 130 -17.51 -6.36 0.91
CA ARG A 130 -16.32 -7.06 0.39
C ARG A 130 -15.04 -6.44 0.94
N PRO A 131 -13.92 -7.18 0.94
CA PRO A 131 -12.63 -6.63 1.38
C PRO A 131 -12.21 -5.43 0.52
N VAL A 132 -11.76 -4.38 1.18
CA VAL A 132 -11.17 -3.18 0.57
C VAL A 132 -9.82 -2.94 1.24
N PHE A 133 -8.81 -2.75 0.43
CA PHE A 133 -7.42 -2.52 0.84
C PHE A 133 -7.06 -1.04 0.66
N PHE A 134 -5.87 -0.66 1.11
CA PHE A 134 -5.34 0.68 0.93
C PHE A 134 -3.88 0.62 0.47
N ASP A 135 -3.50 1.44 -0.50
CA ASP A 135 -2.10 1.58 -0.96
C ASP A 135 -1.31 2.47 0.00
N GLN A 136 -0.87 1.89 1.12
CA GLN A 136 -0.15 2.63 2.15
C GLN A 136 1.15 3.21 1.60
N GLY A 137 1.27 4.53 1.71
CA GLY A 137 2.42 5.28 1.22
C GLY A 137 2.60 5.24 -0.30
N GLY A 138 1.60 4.81 -1.09
CA GLY A 138 1.65 4.80 -2.55
C GLY A 138 2.66 3.80 -3.13
N ILE A 139 2.88 2.67 -2.46
CA ILE A 139 3.87 1.67 -2.89
C ILE A 139 3.47 1.06 -4.25
N LEU A 140 2.19 0.71 -4.41
CA LEU A 140 1.69 0.14 -5.66
C LEU A 140 1.70 1.18 -6.77
N CYS A 141 1.18 2.38 -6.49
CA CYS A 141 1.16 3.47 -7.48
C CYS A 141 2.57 3.77 -8.01
N ARG A 142 3.56 3.90 -7.13
CA ARG A 142 4.95 4.13 -7.55
C ARG A 142 5.53 2.96 -8.33
N ARG A 143 5.30 1.72 -7.85
CA ARG A 143 5.85 0.52 -8.50
C ARG A 143 5.35 0.35 -9.92
N PHE A 144 4.06 0.59 -10.12
CA PHE A 144 3.41 0.42 -11.41
C PHE A 144 3.33 1.70 -12.24
N LYS A 145 3.87 2.82 -11.74
CA LYS A 145 3.89 4.14 -12.39
C LYS A 145 2.48 4.65 -12.70
N ILE A 146 1.55 4.43 -11.77
CA ILE A 146 0.17 4.92 -11.85
C ILE A 146 0.16 6.40 -11.43
N GLU A 147 -0.40 7.24 -12.27
CA GLU A 147 -0.52 8.69 -12.08
C GLU A 147 -1.98 9.15 -11.98
N ALA A 148 -2.91 8.28 -12.43
CA ALA A 148 -4.32 8.58 -12.38
C ALA A 148 -5.17 7.37 -11.97
N THR A 149 -6.31 7.64 -11.35
CA THR A 149 -7.32 6.64 -10.96
C THR A 149 -8.68 6.95 -11.59
N PRO A 150 -9.50 5.93 -11.89
CA PRO A 150 -9.30 4.50 -11.61
C PRO A 150 -8.19 3.87 -12.43
N ALA A 151 -7.52 2.87 -11.82
CA ALA A 151 -6.52 2.06 -12.52
C ALA A 151 -6.73 0.57 -12.24
N VAL A 152 -6.37 -0.28 -13.21
CA VAL A 152 -6.48 -1.73 -13.11
C VAL A 152 -5.13 -2.37 -13.40
N ILE A 153 -4.76 -3.36 -12.58
CA ILE A 153 -3.56 -4.19 -12.79
C ILE A 153 -4.04 -5.63 -12.93
N GLU A 154 -3.76 -6.22 -14.05
CA GLU A 154 -4.15 -7.59 -14.38
C GLU A 154 -3.00 -8.37 -15.04
N GLN A 155 -3.03 -9.70 -14.95
CA GLN A 155 -2.03 -10.53 -15.59
C GLN A 155 -2.29 -10.61 -17.10
N ASP A 156 -1.22 -10.42 -17.88
CA ASP A 156 -1.18 -10.64 -19.33
C ASP A 156 0.03 -11.54 -19.66
N GLY A 157 -0.19 -12.84 -19.71
CA GLY A 157 0.88 -13.83 -19.89
C GLY A 157 1.89 -13.79 -18.74
N LEU A 158 3.15 -13.49 -19.07
CA LEU A 158 4.25 -13.33 -18.10
C LEU A 158 4.50 -11.87 -17.69
N LEU A 159 3.61 -10.99 -18.07
CA LEU A 159 3.64 -9.56 -17.75
C LEU A 159 2.40 -9.19 -16.93
N LEU A 160 2.42 -7.99 -16.38
CA LEU A 160 1.23 -7.35 -15.83
C LEU A 160 0.84 -6.18 -16.74
N LYS A 161 -0.40 -6.13 -17.16
CA LYS A 161 -0.99 -4.98 -17.83
C LYS A 161 -1.51 -4.02 -16.77
N VAL A 162 -1.12 -2.77 -16.89
CA VAL A 162 -1.60 -1.66 -16.08
C VAL A 162 -2.43 -0.74 -16.97
N SER A 163 -3.62 -0.39 -16.54
CA SER A 163 -4.53 0.45 -17.30
C SER A 163 -5.12 1.53 -16.40
N GLU A 164 -4.97 2.79 -16.76
CA GLU A 164 -5.74 3.91 -16.21
C GLU A 164 -6.97 4.11 -17.08
N VAL A 165 -8.13 4.24 -16.46
CA VAL A 165 -9.41 4.19 -17.15
C VAL A 165 -10.17 5.49 -16.92
N SER A 166 -10.52 6.18 -18.00
CA SER A 166 -11.46 7.31 -17.96
C SER A 166 -12.88 6.81 -17.79
N ILE A 167 -13.58 7.33 -16.80
CA ILE A 167 -14.99 7.03 -16.48
C ILE A 167 -15.82 8.29 -16.50
#